data_20fde83c9efd1ce85e028efbbc0c95bb
#
_entry.id   20fde83c9efd1ce85e028efbbc0c95bb
#
_cell.length_a   1.000
_cell.length_b   1.000
_cell.length_c   1.000
_cell.angle_alpha   90.00
_cell.angle_beta   90.00
_cell.angle_gamma   90.00
#
_symmetry.space_group_name_H-M   'P 1'
#
loop_
_entity.id
_entity.type
_entity.pdbx_description
1 polymer ?
#
loop_
_entity_poly.entity_id
_entity_poly.type
_entity_poly.pdbx_seq_one_letter_code
_entity_poly.pdbx_strand_id
1 'polypeptide(L)'
;MRSLLIFILLTGVVFSHPTLAYKEGDLQRLLERNACPGCDLTGADLSGRALQHADLRTANLTGVRLVQANLHQANLAGARLVAAQLTGVDLSFANLSGADLRRASLRGDVYLIGFFDERPDLRGADLRGANFSSASFYNVRLENAIMDEATIMPAGFPKPQQVASPFQPLTTLDIDTSCPAGTRQTYIGCEPDS
;
A
#
# COMPACT_ATOMS: atom_id res chain seq x y z
N MET A 1 18.23 -0.46 34.13
CA MET A 1 16.89 -1.02 33.97
C MET A 1 17.02 -2.52 33.71
N ARG A 2 17.33 -3.28 34.78
CA ARG A 2 17.59 -4.75 34.74
C ARG A 2 16.70 -5.51 35.72
N SER A 3 15.46 -5.07 35.93
CA SER A 3 14.62 -5.61 37.02
C SER A 3 13.25 -6.17 36.62
N LEU A 4 13.01 -6.52 35.35
CA LEU A 4 11.72 -7.10 34.94
C LEU A 4 11.79 -8.59 34.55
N LEU A 5 12.93 -9.24 34.68
CA LEU A 5 13.15 -10.63 34.23
C LEU A 5 13.12 -11.69 35.35
N ILE A 6 12.86 -11.33 36.61
CA ILE A 6 13.00 -12.28 37.75
C ILE A 6 11.63 -12.78 38.28
N PHE A 7 10.46 -12.30 37.78
CA PHE A 7 9.16 -12.70 38.32
C PHE A 7 8.42 -13.81 37.56
N ILE A 8 9.00 -14.39 36.51
CA ILE A 8 8.32 -15.36 35.61
C ILE A 8 8.55 -16.83 36.04
N LEU A 9 9.37 -17.11 37.05
CA LEU A 9 9.76 -18.49 37.39
C LEU A 9 8.92 -19.18 38.48
N LEU A 10 7.86 -18.58 39.00
CA LEU A 10 7.15 -19.16 40.17
C LEU A 10 5.68 -19.53 39.96
N THR A 11 5.09 -19.35 38.78
CA THR A 11 3.63 -19.65 38.61
C THR A 11 3.30 -20.72 37.59
N GLY A 12 4.28 -21.33 36.90
CA GLY A 12 4.00 -22.43 35.96
C GLY A 12 2.96 -22.13 34.86
N VAL A 13 2.52 -20.87 34.72
CA VAL A 13 1.60 -20.45 33.67
C VAL A 13 2.45 -20.17 32.43
N VAL A 14 2.55 -21.15 31.55
CA VAL A 14 3.03 -20.95 30.19
C VAL A 14 2.01 -20.05 29.51
N PHE A 15 2.20 -18.74 29.58
CA PHE A 15 1.54 -17.85 28.65
C PHE A 15 2.07 -18.24 27.25
N SER A 16 1.27 -18.98 26.49
CA SER A 16 1.47 -19.12 25.06
C SER A 16 1.36 -17.72 24.46
N HIS A 17 2.47 -17.00 24.41
CA HIS A 17 2.53 -15.76 23.63
C HIS A 17 2.15 -16.15 22.21
N PRO A 18 1.21 -15.47 21.58
CA PRO A 18 0.99 -15.70 20.16
C PRO A 18 2.35 -15.56 19.47
N THR A 19 2.77 -16.62 18.79
CA THR A 19 4.03 -16.59 18.02
C THR A 19 3.90 -15.41 17.06
N LEU A 20 4.69 -14.36 17.29
CA LEU A 20 4.76 -13.23 16.39
C LEU A 20 5.10 -13.76 14.99
N ALA A 21 4.32 -13.38 13.99
CA ALA A 21 4.53 -13.85 12.63
C ALA A 21 5.81 -13.26 12.01
N TYR A 22 6.32 -12.16 12.56
CA TYR A 22 7.53 -11.47 12.13
C TYR A 22 8.72 -11.72 13.08
N LYS A 23 9.93 -11.45 12.59
CA LYS A 23 11.14 -11.49 13.42
C LYS A 23 11.30 -10.17 14.19
N GLU A 24 11.24 -10.23 15.52
CA GLU A 24 11.36 -9.04 16.38
C GLU A 24 12.64 -8.23 16.09
N GLY A 25 13.77 -8.90 15.86
CA GLY A 25 15.03 -8.23 15.52
C GLY A 25 15.00 -7.50 14.17
N ASP A 26 14.17 -7.96 13.23
CA ASP A 26 13.97 -7.29 11.94
C ASP A 26 13.09 -6.05 12.10
N LEU A 27 12.03 -6.14 12.90
CA LEU A 27 11.21 -5.00 13.23
C LEU A 27 12.03 -3.92 13.95
N GLN A 28 12.83 -4.31 14.93
CA GLN A 28 13.68 -3.38 15.67
C GLN A 28 14.71 -2.72 14.75
N ARG A 29 15.32 -3.46 13.82
CA ARG A 29 16.22 -2.92 12.80
C ARG A 29 15.56 -1.86 11.94
N LEU A 30 14.32 -2.11 11.46
CA LEU A 30 13.56 -1.13 10.70
C LEU A 30 13.33 0.14 11.51
N LEU A 31 12.88 0.00 12.75
CA LEU A 31 12.54 1.15 13.60
C LEU A 31 13.76 2.00 14.02
N GLU A 32 14.91 1.37 14.18
CA GLU A 32 16.14 2.05 14.59
C GLU A 32 16.89 2.69 13.42
N ARG A 33 16.88 2.03 12.24
CA ARG A 33 17.74 2.42 11.11
C ARG A 33 16.95 2.94 9.91
N ASN A 34 15.64 2.88 9.95
CA ASN A 34 14.76 3.15 8.81
C ASN A 34 15.16 2.33 7.56
N ALA A 35 15.77 1.17 7.76
CA ALA A 35 16.27 0.32 6.69
C ALA A 35 16.27 -1.15 7.12
N CYS A 36 15.59 -1.98 6.33
CA CYS A 36 15.49 -3.42 6.58
C CYS A 36 15.28 -4.21 5.28
N PRO A 37 16.23 -4.13 4.31
CA PRO A 37 16.10 -4.89 3.08
C PRO A 37 16.12 -6.39 3.36
N GLY A 38 15.20 -7.13 2.73
CA GLY A 38 15.04 -8.58 2.90
C GLY A 38 14.54 -9.05 4.26
N CYS A 39 14.10 -8.16 5.13
CA CYS A 39 13.57 -8.51 6.45
C CYS A 39 12.25 -9.26 6.38
N ASP A 40 11.99 -10.05 7.41
CA ASP A 40 10.71 -10.71 7.62
C ASP A 40 9.86 -9.91 8.63
N LEU A 41 8.92 -9.14 8.08
CA LEU A 41 7.98 -8.30 8.79
C LEU A 41 6.54 -8.80 8.62
N THR A 42 6.37 -10.11 8.37
CA THR A 42 5.07 -10.75 8.14
C THR A 42 4.10 -10.46 9.29
N GLY A 43 2.96 -9.83 8.97
CA GLY A 43 1.91 -9.52 9.95
C GLY A 43 2.28 -8.45 10.98
N ALA A 44 3.42 -7.78 10.85
CA ALA A 44 3.79 -6.70 11.76
C ALA A 44 2.77 -5.55 11.72
N ASP A 45 2.57 -4.87 12.85
CA ASP A 45 1.78 -3.65 12.91
C ASP A 45 2.69 -2.42 12.85
N LEU A 46 2.67 -1.78 11.69
CA LEU A 46 3.41 -0.56 11.37
C LEU A 46 2.45 0.63 11.14
N SER A 47 1.21 0.52 11.62
CA SER A 47 0.19 1.55 11.44
C SER A 47 0.65 2.90 12.03
N GLY A 48 0.43 3.98 11.28
CA GLY A 48 0.80 5.34 11.67
C GLY A 48 2.31 5.59 11.77
N ARG A 49 3.17 4.65 11.39
CA ARG A 49 4.62 4.82 11.47
C ARG A 49 5.15 5.79 10.41
N ALA A 50 6.11 6.60 10.84
CA ALA A 50 6.89 7.46 9.96
C ALA A 50 8.05 6.64 9.38
N LEU A 51 7.89 6.19 8.11
CA LEU A 51 8.83 5.34 7.38
C LEU A 51 9.24 6.01 6.05
N GLN A 52 9.24 7.34 6.02
CA GLN A 52 9.68 8.10 4.85
C GLN A 52 11.10 7.70 4.49
N HIS A 53 11.37 7.53 3.19
CA HIS A 53 12.67 7.10 2.66
C HIS A 53 13.16 5.73 3.18
N ALA A 54 12.31 4.93 3.82
CA ALA A 54 12.72 3.63 4.34
C ALA A 54 13.24 2.72 3.22
N ASP A 55 14.30 1.96 3.50
CA ASP A 55 14.77 0.90 2.61
C ASP A 55 14.17 -0.45 3.02
N LEU A 56 13.15 -0.86 2.29
CA LEU A 56 12.40 -2.11 2.48
C LEU A 56 12.47 -3.03 1.24
N ARG A 57 13.53 -2.87 0.43
CA ARG A 57 13.71 -3.69 -0.78
C ARG A 57 13.66 -5.17 -0.43
N THR A 58 12.91 -5.93 -1.23
CA THR A 58 12.75 -7.39 -1.08
C THR A 58 12.26 -7.86 0.29
N ALA A 59 11.81 -6.97 1.16
CA ALA A 59 11.27 -7.35 2.47
C ALA A 59 9.97 -8.16 2.32
N ASN A 60 9.77 -9.11 3.23
CA ASN A 60 8.51 -9.83 3.35
C ASN A 60 7.56 -9.06 4.28
N LEU A 61 6.62 -8.36 3.68
CA LEU A 61 5.57 -7.56 4.31
C LEU A 61 4.19 -8.23 4.17
N THR A 62 4.15 -9.56 4.04
CA THR A 62 2.90 -10.30 3.89
C THR A 62 1.98 -10.05 5.09
N GLY A 63 0.74 -9.61 4.84
CA GLY A 63 -0.24 -9.33 5.90
C GLY A 63 0.11 -8.17 6.83
N VAL A 64 1.12 -7.39 6.53
CA VAL A 64 1.51 -6.22 7.32
C VAL A 64 0.37 -5.22 7.43
N ARG A 65 0.25 -4.56 8.57
CA ARG A 65 -0.65 -3.41 8.77
C ARG A 65 0.13 -2.12 8.61
N LEU A 66 -0.22 -1.34 7.60
CA LEU A 66 0.38 -0.04 7.27
C LEU A 66 -0.71 1.05 7.22
N VAL A 67 -1.75 0.88 8.02
CA VAL A 67 -2.86 1.84 8.05
C VAL A 67 -2.33 3.21 8.47
N GLN A 68 -2.55 4.24 7.62
CA GLN A 68 -2.07 5.60 7.83
C GLN A 68 -0.54 5.73 8.03
N ALA A 69 0.24 4.73 7.63
CA ALA A 69 1.69 4.83 7.67
C ALA A 69 2.20 5.79 6.57
N ASN A 70 3.29 6.48 6.86
CA ASN A 70 3.95 7.34 5.88
C ASN A 70 5.20 6.64 5.31
N LEU A 71 5.09 6.21 4.06
CA LEU A 71 6.14 5.57 3.25
C LEU A 71 6.56 6.46 2.05
N HIS A 72 6.37 7.78 2.18
CA HIS A 72 6.78 8.73 1.15
C HIS A 72 8.23 8.51 0.73
N GLN A 73 8.47 8.34 -0.58
CA GLN A 73 9.79 8.06 -1.16
C GLN A 73 10.49 6.80 -0.61
N ALA A 74 9.78 5.89 0.04
CA ALA A 74 10.37 4.63 0.49
C ALA A 74 10.73 3.72 -0.70
N ASN A 75 11.74 2.87 -0.51
CA ASN A 75 12.13 1.88 -1.50
C ASN A 75 11.59 0.49 -1.12
N LEU A 76 10.57 0.05 -1.83
CA LEU A 76 9.87 -1.23 -1.67
C LEU A 76 10.09 -2.13 -2.91
N ALA A 77 11.14 -1.88 -3.71
CA ALA A 77 11.40 -2.65 -4.91
C ALA A 77 11.48 -4.16 -4.62
N GLY A 78 10.67 -4.96 -5.31
CA GLY A 78 10.59 -6.41 -5.11
C GLY A 78 10.03 -6.84 -3.75
N ALA A 79 9.49 -5.94 -2.93
CA ALA A 79 8.90 -6.29 -1.64
C ALA A 79 7.63 -7.13 -1.81
N ARG A 80 7.35 -7.98 -0.83
CA ARG A 80 6.17 -8.83 -0.82
C ARG A 80 5.11 -8.28 0.14
N LEU A 81 4.10 -7.61 -0.40
CA LEU A 81 2.99 -6.97 0.31
C LEU A 81 1.67 -7.75 0.17
N VAL A 82 1.75 -9.07 0.01
CA VAL A 82 0.56 -9.92 -0.18
C VAL A 82 -0.38 -9.77 1.01
N ALA A 83 -1.66 -9.46 0.75
CA ALA A 83 -2.70 -9.24 1.75
C ALA A 83 -2.37 -8.12 2.77
N ALA A 84 -1.49 -7.19 2.45
CA ALA A 84 -1.19 -6.04 3.28
C ALA A 84 -2.41 -5.12 3.44
N GLN A 85 -2.53 -4.46 4.61
CA GLN A 85 -3.56 -3.46 4.90
C GLN A 85 -2.96 -2.07 4.69
N LEU A 86 -3.38 -1.37 3.63
CA LEU A 86 -2.80 -0.12 3.16
C LEU A 86 -3.81 1.04 3.17
N THR A 87 -4.82 0.98 4.05
CA THR A 87 -5.80 2.06 4.17
C THR A 87 -5.12 3.36 4.60
N GLY A 88 -5.31 4.43 3.84
CA GLY A 88 -4.75 5.75 4.16
C GLY A 88 -3.21 5.83 4.13
N VAL A 89 -2.53 4.84 3.59
CA VAL A 89 -1.06 4.85 3.49
C VAL A 89 -0.59 5.93 2.51
N ASP A 90 0.48 6.62 2.86
CA ASP A 90 1.22 7.51 1.94
C ASP A 90 2.39 6.74 1.32
N LEU A 91 2.25 6.33 0.08
CA LEU A 91 3.28 5.71 -0.78
C LEU A 91 3.68 6.65 -1.92
N SER A 92 3.41 7.95 -1.78
CA SER A 92 3.72 8.91 -2.83
C SER A 92 5.23 8.92 -3.12
N PHE A 93 5.56 8.87 -4.41
CA PHE A 93 6.94 8.78 -4.91
C PHE A 93 7.74 7.55 -4.45
N ALA A 94 7.10 6.56 -3.84
CA ALA A 94 7.77 5.32 -3.45
C ALA A 94 8.15 4.48 -4.68
N ASN A 95 9.20 3.69 -4.53
CA ASN A 95 9.59 2.69 -5.52
C ASN A 95 8.97 1.34 -5.15
N LEU A 96 7.96 0.91 -5.88
CA LEU A 96 7.28 -0.38 -5.76
C LEU A 96 7.57 -1.29 -6.97
N SER A 97 8.64 -1.01 -7.72
CA SER A 97 8.95 -1.80 -8.92
C SER A 97 9.10 -3.29 -8.60
N GLY A 98 8.37 -4.13 -9.32
CA GLY A 98 8.34 -5.58 -9.11
C GLY A 98 7.73 -6.03 -7.77
N ALA A 99 7.10 -5.15 -7.00
CA ALA A 99 6.47 -5.54 -5.73
C ALA A 99 5.23 -6.41 -5.93
N ASP A 100 4.99 -7.32 -4.99
CA ASP A 100 3.83 -8.21 -4.99
C ASP A 100 2.76 -7.71 -4.00
N LEU A 101 1.74 -7.02 -4.53
CA LEU A 101 0.61 -6.49 -3.75
C LEU A 101 -0.68 -7.31 -3.95
N ARG A 102 -0.57 -8.57 -4.33
CA ARG A 102 -1.74 -9.43 -4.51
C ARG A 102 -2.59 -9.46 -3.25
N ARG A 103 -3.90 -9.30 -3.40
CA ARG A 103 -4.89 -9.30 -2.30
C ARG A 103 -4.67 -8.19 -1.26
N ALA A 104 -3.79 -7.23 -1.52
CA ALA A 104 -3.64 -6.06 -0.64
C ALA A 104 -4.93 -5.22 -0.62
N SER A 105 -5.20 -4.58 0.50
CA SER A 105 -6.35 -3.69 0.67
C SER A 105 -5.90 -2.24 0.59
N LEU A 106 -6.16 -1.58 -0.55
CA LEU A 106 -5.92 -0.15 -0.78
C LEU A 106 -7.28 0.58 -0.81
N ARG A 107 -7.96 0.58 0.32
CA ARG A 107 -9.27 1.23 0.45
C ARG A 107 -9.11 2.55 1.20
N GLY A 108 -9.61 3.62 0.60
CA GLY A 108 -9.73 4.91 1.25
C GLY A 108 -11.17 5.14 1.67
N ASP A 109 -11.44 5.18 2.95
CA ASP A 109 -12.74 5.57 3.44
C ASP A 109 -12.80 7.11 3.51
N VAL A 110 -13.73 7.70 2.78
CA VAL A 110 -14.02 9.13 2.89
C VAL A 110 -15.05 9.29 4.00
N TYR A 111 -14.58 9.50 5.22
CA TYR A 111 -15.49 9.94 6.28
C TYR A 111 -15.88 11.39 6.03
N LEU A 112 -17.18 11.66 5.88
CA LEU A 112 -17.73 13.01 5.68
C LEU A 112 -17.56 13.93 6.91
N ILE A 113 -16.91 13.47 7.96
CA ILE A 113 -16.77 14.19 9.23
C ILE A 113 -15.30 14.21 9.65
N GLY A 114 -14.48 14.97 8.92
CA GLY A 114 -13.10 15.17 9.38
C GLY A 114 -12.15 15.57 8.26
N PHE A 115 -11.17 16.37 8.60
CA PHE A 115 -10.16 16.93 7.70
C PHE A 115 -9.06 15.93 7.30
N PHE A 116 -9.29 14.62 7.47
CA PHE A 116 -8.30 13.59 7.18
C PHE A 116 -8.63 12.90 5.86
N ASP A 117 -7.70 12.97 4.93
CA ASP A 117 -7.75 12.26 3.67
C ASP A 117 -7.14 10.86 3.89
N GLU A 118 -8.02 9.86 4.07
CA GLU A 118 -7.60 8.47 4.30
C GLU A 118 -7.42 7.68 2.99
N ARG A 119 -7.34 8.38 1.85
CA ARG A 119 -7.09 7.72 0.56
C ARG A 119 -5.66 7.23 0.50
N PRO A 120 -5.42 5.97 0.11
CA PRO A 120 -4.08 5.51 -0.21
C PRO A 120 -3.46 6.38 -1.31
N ASP A 121 -2.27 6.89 -1.08
CA ASP A 121 -1.59 7.82 -1.97
C ASP A 121 -0.40 7.12 -2.65
N LEU A 122 -0.54 6.88 -3.96
CA LEU A 122 0.52 6.33 -4.81
C LEU A 122 0.94 7.33 -5.91
N ARG A 123 0.69 8.62 -5.70
CA ARG A 123 1.08 9.64 -6.67
C ARG A 123 2.59 9.63 -6.90
N GLY A 124 2.98 9.63 -8.18
CA GLY A 124 4.38 9.60 -8.57
C GLY A 124 5.14 8.32 -8.18
N ALA A 125 4.48 7.30 -7.67
CA ALA A 125 5.12 6.04 -7.33
C ALA A 125 5.58 5.27 -8.57
N ASP A 126 6.69 4.56 -8.48
CA ASP A 126 7.14 3.63 -9.52
C ASP A 126 6.50 2.26 -9.28
N LEU A 127 5.54 1.91 -10.14
CA LEU A 127 4.75 0.67 -10.08
C LEU A 127 5.12 -0.33 -11.19
N ARG A 128 6.23 -0.09 -11.91
CA ARG A 128 6.64 -0.97 -13.02
C ARG A 128 6.82 -2.40 -12.55
N GLY A 129 6.20 -3.33 -13.25
CA GLY A 129 6.21 -4.76 -12.88
C GLY A 129 5.52 -5.10 -11.57
N ALA A 130 4.88 -4.16 -10.88
CA ALA A 130 4.14 -4.44 -9.65
C ALA A 130 2.89 -5.27 -9.93
N ASN A 131 2.53 -6.16 -9.01
CA ASN A 131 1.39 -7.05 -9.15
C ASN A 131 0.30 -6.74 -8.13
N PHE A 132 -0.80 -6.13 -8.59
CA PHE A 132 -1.99 -5.82 -7.81
C PHE A 132 -3.16 -6.78 -8.08
N SER A 133 -2.92 -7.94 -8.68
CA SER A 133 -4.01 -8.87 -8.96
C SER A 133 -4.78 -9.22 -7.69
N SER A 134 -6.12 -9.17 -7.77
CA SER A 134 -7.01 -9.37 -6.60
C SER A 134 -6.83 -8.38 -5.45
N ALA A 135 -6.07 -7.29 -5.62
CA ALA A 135 -6.07 -6.21 -4.64
C ALA A 135 -7.39 -5.43 -4.67
N SER A 136 -7.81 -4.92 -3.53
CA SER A 136 -8.99 -4.05 -3.43
C SER A 136 -8.57 -2.61 -3.60
N PHE A 137 -8.94 -2.00 -4.73
CA PHE A 137 -8.74 -0.58 -5.02
C PHE A 137 -10.05 0.18 -4.81
N TYR A 138 -10.05 1.13 -3.92
CA TYR A 138 -11.15 2.06 -3.76
C TYR A 138 -10.60 3.43 -3.39
N ASN A 139 -10.90 4.44 -4.20
CA ASN A 139 -10.51 5.82 -3.95
C ASN A 139 -8.99 6.03 -3.76
N VAL A 140 -8.17 5.34 -4.57
CA VAL A 140 -6.69 5.42 -4.55
C VAL A 140 -6.22 6.55 -5.46
N ARG A 141 -5.23 7.33 -5.02
CA ARG A 141 -4.57 8.35 -5.85
C ARG A 141 -3.43 7.73 -6.63
N LEU A 142 -3.45 7.90 -7.95
CA LEU A 142 -2.46 7.34 -8.87
C LEU A 142 -1.87 8.39 -9.83
N GLU A 143 -2.14 9.67 -9.60
CA GLU A 143 -1.68 10.73 -10.48
C GLU A 143 -0.15 10.67 -10.64
N ASN A 144 0.33 10.66 -11.87
CA ASN A 144 1.75 10.55 -12.23
C ASN A 144 2.46 9.27 -11.74
N ALA A 145 1.74 8.23 -11.34
CA ALA A 145 2.35 6.92 -11.07
C ALA A 145 2.90 6.32 -12.38
N ILE A 146 4.08 5.72 -12.30
CA ILE A 146 4.78 5.14 -13.44
C ILE A 146 4.43 3.65 -13.52
N MET A 147 3.83 3.23 -14.62
CA MET A 147 3.45 1.84 -14.90
C MET A 147 4.05 1.37 -16.22
N ASP A 148 4.18 0.06 -16.40
CA ASP A 148 4.63 -0.56 -17.64
C ASP A 148 3.72 -1.75 -18.01
N GLU A 149 4.06 -2.45 -19.10
CA GLU A 149 3.31 -3.61 -19.58
C GLU A 149 3.32 -4.78 -18.59
N ALA A 150 4.33 -4.86 -17.72
CA ALA A 150 4.47 -5.87 -16.69
C ALA A 150 3.64 -5.55 -15.43
N THR A 151 3.12 -4.31 -15.30
CA THR A 151 2.25 -3.92 -14.18
C THR A 151 0.90 -4.61 -14.30
N ILE A 152 0.51 -5.38 -13.28
CA ILE A 152 -0.76 -6.12 -13.25
C ILE A 152 -1.72 -5.40 -12.30
N MET A 153 -2.77 -4.78 -12.86
CA MET A 153 -3.82 -4.11 -12.11
C MET A 153 -4.96 -5.07 -11.75
N PRO A 154 -5.79 -4.75 -10.73
CA PRO A 154 -6.97 -5.55 -10.39
C PRO A 154 -7.96 -5.66 -11.55
N ALA A 155 -8.78 -6.71 -11.53
CA ALA A 155 -9.84 -6.87 -12.51
C ALA A 155 -10.82 -5.67 -12.46
N GLY A 156 -11.19 -5.15 -13.64
CA GLY A 156 -12.05 -3.96 -13.75
C GLY A 156 -11.33 -2.62 -13.66
N PHE A 157 -10.03 -2.62 -13.36
CA PHE A 157 -9.24 -1.39 -13.47
C PHE A 157 -8.84 -1.16 -14.94
N PRO A 158 -8.97 0.07 -15.47
CA PRO A 158 -8.54 0.33 -16.85
C PRO A 158 -7.05 0.04 -16.97
N LYS A 159 -6.67 -0.74 -17.98
CA LYS A 159 -5.25 -0.94 -18.27
C LYS A 159 -4.63 0.41 -18.59
N PRO A 160 -3.40 0.70 -18.12
CA PRO A 160 -2.67 1.86 -18.60
C PRO A 160 -2.68 1.80 -20.12
N GLN A 161 -3.30 2.78 -20.77
CA GLN A 161 -3.16 2.90 -22.21
C GLN A 161 -1.68 3.10 -22.47
N GLN A 162 -1.13 2.34 -23.42
CA GLN A 162 0.24 2.50 -23.89
C GLN A 162 0.45 3.97 -24.25
N VAL A 163 1.07 4.73 -23.36
CA VAL A 163 1.55 6.05 -23.70
C VAL A 163 2.79 5.80 -24.53
N ALA A 164 2.59 5.73 -25.83
CA ALA A 164 3.67 5.76 -26.81
C ALA A 164 4.32 7.15 -26.75
N SER A 165 5.24 7.35 -25.85
CA SER A 165 6.30 8.36 -25.87
C SER A 165 6.72 8.79 -24.45
N PRO A 166 8.02 8.94 -24.16
CA PRO A 166 8.52 9.18 -22.79
C PRO A 166 8.32 10.62 -22.27
N PHE A 167 7.49 11.45 -22.89
CA PHE A 167 7.35 12.86 -22.53
C PHE A 167 5.96 13.47 -22.84
N GLN A 168 4.86 12.75 -22.60
CA GLN A 168 3.59 13.46 -22.50
C GLN A 168 3.09 13.40 -21.05
N PRO A 169 2.95 14.58 -20.39
CA PRO A 169 2.20 14.63 -19.14
C PRO A 169 0.80 14.11 -19.46
N LEU A 170 0.27 13.21 -18.62
CA LEU A 170 -1.14 12.80 -18.68
C LEU A 170 -2.00 14.05 -18.45
N THR A 171 -2.18 14.84 -19.50
CA THR A 171 -3.21 15.85 -19.54
C THR A 171 -4.50 15.09 -19.77
N THR A 172 -5.28 14.97 -18.72
CA THR A 172 -6.62 14.41 -18.70
C THR A 172 -6.70 12.97 -19.22
N LEU A 173 -6.99 12.02 -18.33
CA LEU A 173 -7.69 10.81 -18.73
C LEU A 173 -8.85 11.25 -19.60
N ASP A 174 -8.79 10.98 -20.91
CA ASP A 174 -9.99 10.87 -21.73
C ASP A 174 -10.75 9.64 -21.19
N ILE A 175 -11.40 9.84 -20.05
CA ILE A 175 -12.54 9.03 -19.70
C ILE A 175 -13.50 9.31 -20.83
N ASP A 176 -13.78 8.30 -21.66
CA ASP A 176 -14.92 8.37 -22.55
C ASP A 176 -16.15 8.63 -21.68
N THR A 177 -16.49 9.91 -21.56
CA THR A 177 -17.54 10.41 -20.68
C THR A 177 -18.89 10.33 -21.37
N SER A 178 -19.00 9.58 -22.47
CA SER A 178 -20.26 9.33 -23.13
C SER A 178 -21.05 8.30 -22.32
N CYS A 179 -21.86 8.79 -21.41
CA CYS A 179 -22.90 7.97 -20.82
C CYS A 179 -23.87 7.48 -21.90
N PRO A 180 -24.33 6.21 -21.84
CA PRO A 180 -25.36 5.68 -22.73
C PRO A 180 -26.60 6.60 -22.76
N ALA A 181 -27.30 6.62 -23.89
CA ALA A 181 -28.52 7.43 -24.00
C ALA A 181 -29.52 7.07 -22.89
N GLY A 182 -30.03 8.07 -22.17
CA GLY A 182 -30.93 7.90 -21.02
C GLY A 182 -30.22 7.83 -19.67
N THR A 183 -28.93 8.17 -19.62
CA THR A 183 -28.19 8.31 -18.36
C THR A 183 -27.47 9.66 -18.30
N ARG A 184 -27.31 10.20 -17.09
CA ARG A 184 -26.52 11.40 -16.85
C ARG A 184 -25.22 11.07 -16.12
N GLN A 185 -24.21 11.85 -16.38
CA GLN A 185 -22.93 11.71 -15.73
C GLN A 185 -22.98 12.23 -14.29
N THR A 186 -22.52 11.42 -13.35
CA THR A 186 -22.34 11.78 -11.95
C THR A 186 -20.88 11.57 -11.53
N TYR A 187 -20.50 12.02 -10.34
CA TYR A 187 -19.15 11.81 -9.79
C TYR A 187 -18.75 10.34 -9.62
N ILE A 188 -19.68 9.41 -9.68
CA ILE A 188 -19.50 7.97 -9.49
C ILE A 188 -19.80 7.13 -10.73
N GLY A 189 -20.08 7.74 -11.86
CA GLY A 189 -20.38 7.06 -13.13
C GLY A 189 -21.64 7.56 -13.80
N CYS A 190 -22.26 6.74 -14.64
CA CYS A 190 -23.52 7.06 -15.32
C CYS A 190 -24.72 6.55 -14.52
N GLU A 191 -25.66 7.42 -14.19
CA GLU A 191 -26.91 7.07 -13.51
C GLU A 191 -28.11 7.29 -14.45
N PRO A 192 -29.18 6.44 -14.37
CA PRO A 192 -30.37 6.61 -15.20
C PRO A 192 -31.04 7.98 -14.93
N ASP A 193 -31.50 8.63 -15.99
CA ASP A 193 -32.32 9.83 -15.87
C ASP A 193 -33.66 9.49 -15.21
N SER A 194 -33.96 10.13 -14.10
CA SER A 194 -35.22 9.96 -13.34
C SER A 194 -36.37 10.72 -13.95
#